data_194fdf45e92de7b8c4f97ecef489d71c
#
_entry.id   194fdf45e92de7b8c4f97ecef489d71c
#
_cell.length_a   1.000
_cell.length_b   1.000
_cell.length_c   1.000
_cell.angle_alpha   90.00
_cell.angle_beta   90.00
_cell.angle_gamma   90.00
#
_symmetry.space_group_name_H-M   'P 1'
#
loop_
_entity.id
_entity.type
_entity.pdbx_description
1 polymer ?
#
loop_
_entity_poly.entity_id
_entity_poly.type
_entity_poly.pdbx_seq_one_letter_code
_entity_poly.pdbx_strand_id
1 'polypeptide(L)'
;MFSFLLYSAWHFGETDTEEWGIQSPFIGLLWGALFFVGLFSSHVVELQNVLLLLDVQGLDLSLDYSLSFVISLCVSSLLALIFRRIQWLALVLFLVLSQWVPLVISFGIYFIFHHSFKGWSHLRESLGQNNLTLFKNALPFNIGAFVLFLFFFLNPQGSLETNTSLFFVFISCISFPHIFCMHRFYALRKKM
;
A
#
# COMPACT_ATOMS: atom_id res chain seq x y z
N MET A 1 7.06 -1.45 13.56
CA MET A 1 6.87 -2.04 12.23
C MET A 1 5.54 -2.77 12.08
N PHE A 2 5.20 -3.75 12.90
CA PHE A 2 3.92 -4.49 12.78
C PHE A 2 2.68 -3.58 12.80
N SER A 3 2.62 -2.64 13.73
CA SER A 3 1.52 -1.65 13.80
C SER A 3 1.41 -0.80 12.53
N PHE A 4 2.55 -0.45 11.92
CA PHE A 4 2.58 0.29 10.66
C PHE A 4 1.99 -0.54 9.51
N LEU A 5 2.38 -1.82 9.39
CA LEU A 5 1.84 -2.71 8.36
C LEU A 5 0.33 -2.94 8.53
N LEU A 6 -0.13 -3.15 9.76
CA LEU A 6 -1.55 -3.32 10.06
C LEU A 6 -2.36 -2.06 9.70
N TYR A 7 -1.83 -0.89 10.06
CA TYR A 7 -2.44 0.39 9.75
C TYR A 7 -2.44 0.70 8.26
N SER A 8 -1.36 0.32 7.56
CA SER A 8 -1.28 0.41 6.10
C SER A 8 -2.28 -0.53 5.42
N ALA A 9 -2.40 -1.77 5.88
CA ALA A 9 -3.38 -2.72 5.34
C ALA A 9 -4.81 -2.20 5.49
N TRP A 10 -5.14 -1.64 6.65
CA TRP A 10 -6.44 -1.02 6.86
C TRP A 10 -6.67 0.18 5.93
N HIS A 11 -5.69 1.09 5.80
CA HIS A 11 -5.80 2.26 4.93
C HIS A 11 -5.95 1.89 3.45
N PHE A 12 -5.12 0.97 2.97
CA PHE A 12 -5.22 0.47 1.58
C PHE A 12 -6.61 -0.13 1.33
N GLY A 13 -7.07 -0.95 2.27
CA GLY A 13 -8.38 -1.55 2.15
C GLY A 13 -9.52 -0.55 2.20
N GLU A 14 -9.49 0.45 3.08
CA GLU A 14 -10.52 1.49 3.14
C GLU A 14 -10.61 2.27 1.83
N THR A 15 -9.46 2.67 1.25
CA THR A 15 -9.40 3.39 -0.02
C THR A 15 -9.87 2.53 -1.19
N ASP A 16 -9.38 1.30 -1.26
CA ASP A 16 -9.58 0.44 -2.43
C ASP A 16 -10.98 -0.17 -2.51
N THR A 17 -11.66 -0.31 -1.35
CA THR A 17 -13.01 -0.89 -1.28
C THR A 17 -14.13 0.15 -1.09
N GLU A 18 -13.81 1.42 -0.99
CA GLU A 18 -14.78 2.49 -0.70
C GLU A 18 -15.95 2.52 -1.70
N GLU A 19 -15.66 2.35 -3.00
CA GLU A 19 -16.67 2.36 -4.07
C GLU A 19 -17.53 1.11 -4.13
N TRP A 20 -17.24 0.08 -3.33
CA TRP A 20 -17.96 -1.18 -3.45
C TRP A 20 -19.35 -1.16 -2.81
N GLY A 21 -19.70 -0.08 -2.11
CA GLY A 21 -20.96 0.03 -1.39
C GLY A 21 -21.06 -0.91 -0.18
N ILE A 22 -19.97 -1.60 0.18
CA ILE A 22 -19.90 -2.47 1.34
C ILE A 22 -19.32 -1.62 2.49
N GLN A 23 -20.21 -1.11 3.33
CA GLN A 23 -19.81 -0.26 4.46
C GLN A 23 -19.30 -1.11 5.64
N SER A 24 -18.33 -1.97 5.40
CA SER A 24 -17.71 -2.78 6.45
C SER A 24 -16.22 -2.51 6.53
N PRO A 25 -15.73 -1.92 7.63
CA PRO A 25 -14.29 -1.70 7.83
C PRO A 25 -13.52 -3.02 7.86
N PHE A 26 -14.18 -4.12 8.22
CA PHE A 26 -13.60 -5.44 8.20
C PHE A 26 -13.26 -5.92 6.78
N ILE A 27 -14.11 -5.65 5.80
CA ILE A 27 -13.86 -6.02 4.39
C ILE A 27 -12.64 -5.24 3.84
N GLY A 28 -12.53 -3.95 4.18
CA GLY A 28 -11.35 -3.16 3.82
C GLY A 28 -10.08 -3.73 4.45
N LEU A 29 -10.09 -3.97 5.76
CA LEU A 29 -8.94 -4.57 6.43
C LEU A 29 -8.57 -5.94 5.84
N LEU A 30 -9.56 -6.77 5.54
CA LEU A 30 -9.36 -8.09 4.93
C LEU A 30 -8.72 -7.97 3.53
N TRP A 31 -9.18 -7.01 2.71
CA TRP A 31 -8.57 -6.71 1.41
C TRP A 31 -7.09 -6.36 1.54
N GLY A 32 -6.77 -5.36 2.35
CA GLY A 32 -5.39 -4.92 2.54
C GLY A 32 -4.51 -6.00 3.18
N ALA A 33 -5.04 -6.77 4.14
CA ALA A 33 -4.32 -7.87 4.76
C ALA A 33 -3.99 -8.97 3.73
N LEU A 34 -4.96 -9.39 2.91
CA LEU A 34 -4.73 -10.41 1.87
C LEU A 34 -3.75 -9.92 0.80
N PHE A 35 -3.81 -8.63 0.44
CA PHE A 35 -2.83 -8.02 -0.45
C PHE A 35 -1.41 -8.09 0.12
N PHE A 36 -1.19 -7.57 1.35
CA PHE A 36 0.15 -7.53 1.95
C PHE A 36 0.67 -8.93 2.28
N VAL A 37 -0.16 -9.79 2.87
CA VAL A 37 0.25 -11.18 3.18
C VAL A 37 0.57 -11.93 1.90
N GLY A 38 -0.27 -11.85 0.87
CA GLY A 38 -0.03 -12.51 -0.41
C GLY A 38 1.25 -12.01 -1.09
N LEU A 39 1.42 -10.68 -1.20
CA LEU A 39 2.58 -10.10 -1.84
C LEU A 39 3.88 -10.39 -1.09
N PHE A 40 3.90 -10.27 0.23
CA PHE A 40 5.10 -10.50 1.03
C PHE A 40 5.45 -11.99 1.12
N SER A 41 4.45 -12.86 1.20
CA SER A 41 4.68 -14.31 1.21
C SER A 41 5.25 -14.83 -0.10
N SER A 42 4.93 -14.21 -1.23
CA SER A 42 5.51 -14.59 -2.53
C SER A 42 6.94 -14.05 -2.74
N HIS A 43 7.40 -13.10 -1.91
CA HIS A 43 8.70 -12.41 -2.07
C HIS A 43 9.53 -12.41 -0.78
N VAL A 44 9.51 -13.51 -0.05
CA VAL A 44 10.12 -13.60 1.30
C VAL A 44 11.58 -13.21 1.33
N VAL A 45 12.36 -13.71 0.36
CA VAL A 45 13.81 -13.42 0.30
C VAL A 45 14.06 -11.91 0.09
N GLU A 46 13.31 -11.29 -0.81
CA GLU A 46 13.43 -9.86 -1.05
C GLU A 46 12.95 -9.05 0.17
N LEU A 47 11.85 -9.48 0.80
CA LEU A 47 11.35 -8.87 2.02
C LEU A 47 12.38 -8.95 3.15
N GLN A 48 13.02 -10.10 3.37
CA GLN A 48 14.08 -10.26 4.35
C GLN A 48 15.25 -9.32 4.09
N ASN A 49 15.68 -9.17 2.83
CA ASN A 49 16.73 -8.24 2.47
C ASN A 49 16.35 -6.78 2.80
N VAL A 50 15.10 -6.38 2.51
CA VAL A 50 14.62 -5.04 2.88
C VAL A 50 14.58 -4.85 4.40
N LEU A 51 14.15 -5.87 5.16
CA LEU A 51 14.11 -5.82 6.62
C LEU A 51 15.51 -5.73 7.24
N LEU A 52 16.49 -6.44 6.68
CA LEU A 52 17.88 -6.33 7.09
C LEU A 52 18.44 -4.93 6.84
N LEU A 53 18.13 -4.32 5.70
CA LEU A 53 18.51 -2.92 5.41
C LEU A 53 17.90 -1.94 6.43
N LEU A 54 16.77 -2.28 7.02
CA LEU A 54 16.10 -1.46 8.05
C LEU A 54 16.58 -1.77 9.48
N ASP A 55 17.63 -2.59 9.63
CA ASP A 55 18.13 -3.12 10.92
C ASP A 55 17.04 -3.79 11.77
N VAL A 56 16.05 -4.37 11.11
CA VAL A 56 15.01 -5.15 11.78
C VAL A 56 15.49 -6.58 11.94
N GLN A 57 16.12 -6.86 13.09
CA GLN A 57 16.60 -8.19 13.45
C GLN A 57 15.54 -8.97 14.22
N GLY A 58 15.61 -10.30 14.13
CA GLY A 58 14.81 -11.21 14.98
C GLY A 58 13.36 -11.43 14.56
N LEU A 59 12.95 -11.00 13.38
CA LEU A 59 11.74 -11.55 12.77
C LEU A 59 12.04 -12.96 12.29
N ASP A 60 11.92 -13.92 13.23
CA ASP A 60 11.87 -15.33 12.86
C ASP A 60 10.56 -15.55 12.10
N LEU A 61 10.64 -15.41 10.81
CA LEU A 61 9.55 -15.63 9.90
C LEU A 61 9.46 -17.16 9.66
N SER A 62 9.31 -17.95 10.73
CA SER A 62 9.14 -19.43 10.67
C SER A 62 7.78 -19.84 10.08
N LEU A 63 6.99 -18.91 9.60
CA LEU A 63 5.73 -19.16 8.89
C LEU A 63 6.04 -19.87 7.55
N ASP A 64 5.26 -20.86 7.23
CA ASP A 64 5.26 -21.44 5.88
C ASP A 64 4.69 -20.40 4.90
N TYR A 65 5.59 -19.72 4.19
CA TYR A 65 5.23 -18.64 3.28
C TYR A 65 4.45 -19.14 2.08
N SER A 66 4.76 -20.33 1.59
CA SER A 66 4.03 -20.93 0.50
C SER A 66 2.58 -21.18 0.90
N LEU A 67 2.37 -21.65 2.13
CA LEU A 67 1.03 -21.82 2.70
C LEU A 67 0.30 -20.49 2.86
N SER A 68 0.96 -19.45 3.37
CA SER A 68 0.38 -18.12 3.54
C SER A 68 -0.03 -17.49 2.21
N PHE A 69 0.78 -17.66 1.17
CA PHE A 69 0.47 -17.24 -0.19
C PHE A 69 -0.76 -17.99 -0.74
N VAL A 70 -0.76 -19.33 -0.64
CA VAL A 70 -1.89 -20.16 -1.09
C VAL A 70 -3.18 -19.80 -0.34
N ILE A 71 -3.10 -19.58 0.98
CA ILE A 71 -4.26 -19.14 1.77
C ILE A 71 -4.79 -17.78 1.24
N SER A 72 -3.91 -16.82 0.97
CA SER A 72 -4.31 -15.52 0.42
C SER A 72 -5.02 -15.66 -0.92
N LEU A 73 -4.54 -16.51 -1.83
CA LEU A 73 -5.18 -16.78 -3.11
C LEU A 73 -6.54 -17.47 -2.93
N CYS A 74 -6.59 -18.52 -2.10
CA CYS A 74 -7.82 -19.28 -1.86
C CYS A 74 -8.91 -18.41 -1.23
N VAL A 75 -8.56 -17.62 -0.19
CA VAL A 75 -9.50 -16.73 0.49
C VAL A 75 -9.98 -15.64 -0.46
N SER A 76 -9.08 -15.01 -1.23
CA SER A 76 -9.46 -13.98 -2.21
C SER A 76 -10.37 -14.55 -3.30
N SER A 77 -10.11 -15.77 -3.78
CA SER A 77 -10.94 -16.45 -4.76
C SER A 77 -12.33 -16.79 -4.20
N LEU A 78 -12.38 -17.27 -2.95
CA LEU A 78 -13.65 -17.55 -2.26
C LEU A 78 -14.48 -16.26 -2.08
N LEU A 79 -13.84 -15.16 -1.67
CA LEU A 79 -14.49 -13.86 -1.53
C LEU A 79 -14.98 -13.31 -2.87
N ALA A 80 -14.27 -13.59 -3.98
CA ALA A 80 -14.74 -13.26 -5.32
C ALA A 80 -16.06 -13.96 -5.67
N LEU A 81 -16.20 -15.22 -5.28
CA LEU A 81 -17.44 -15.99 -5.50
C LEU A 81 -18.58 -15.50 -4.58
N ILE A 82 -18.28 -15.24 -3.30
CA ILE A 82 -19.28 -14.81 -2.31
C ILE A 82 -19.81 -13.41 -2.64
N PHE A 83 -18.92 -12.45 -2.84
CA PHE A 83 -19.30 -11.05 -3.09
C PHE A 83 -19.59 -10.75 -4.56
N ARG A 84 -19.29 -11.68 -5.48
CA ARG A 84 -19.45 -11.55 -6.94
C ARG A 84 -18.79 -10.26 -7.46
N ARG A 85 -17.60 -9.93 -6.94
CA ARG A 85 -16.85 -8.72 -7.30
C ARG A 85 -15.57 -9.11 -8.04
N ILE A 86 -15.44 -8.56 -9.25
CA ILE A 86 -14.29 -8.80 -10.13
C ILE A 86 -12.96 -8.33 -9.50
N GLN A 87 -13.01 -7.36 -8.60
CA GLN A 87 -11.85 -6.82 -7.91
C GLN A 87 -11.08 -7.88 -7.13
N TRP A 88 -11.79 -8.82 -6.47
CA TRP A 88 -11.14 -9.94 -5.79
C TRP A 88 -10.39 -10.86 -6.75
N LEU A 89 -10.94 -11.10 -7.96
CA LEU A 89 -10.23 -11.85 -9.00
C LEU A 89 -9.03 -11.06 -9.53
N ALA A 90 -9.15 -9.74 -9.67
CA ALA A 90 -8.04 -8.88 -10.04
C ALA A 90 -6.90 -8.94 -9.02
N LEU A 91 -7.21 -9.00 -7.71
CA LEU A 91 -6.22 -9.22 -6.66
C LEU A 91 -5.52 -10.58 -6.82
N VAL A 92 -6.28 -11.66 -7.03
CA VAL A 92 -5.72 -13.00 -7.28
C VAL A 92 -4.78 -12.98 -8.49
N LEU A 93 -5.24 -12.41 -9.60
CA LEU A 93 -4.43 -12.30 -10.83
C LEU A 93 -3.16 -11.49 -10.58
N PHE A 94 -3.29 -10.36 -9.89
CA PHE A 94 -2.14 -9.53 -9.52
C PHE A 94 -1.13 -10.30 -8.67
N LEU A 95 -1.57 -11.00 -7.61
CA LEU A 95 -0.69 -11.79 -6.73
C LEU A 95 0.01 -12.92 -7.48
N VAL A 96 -0.68 -13.56 -8.43
CA VAL A 96 -0.07 -14.59 -9.29
C VAL A 96 0.97 -13.97 -10.22
N LEU A 97 0.67 -12.88 -10.90
CA LEU A 97 1.58 -12.22 -11.82
C LEU A 97 2.78 -11.58 -11.10
N SER A 98 2.61 -11.10 -9.87
CA SER A 98 3.67 -10.50 -9.08
C SER A 98 4.85 -11.43 -8.81
N GLN A 99 4.64 -12.75 -8.84
CA GLN A 99 5.72 -13.73 -8.59
C GLN A 99 6.87 -13.65 -9.62
N TRP A 100 6.64 -13.09 -10.80
CA TRP A 100 7.67 -12.90 -11.83
C TRP A 100 8.28 -11.50 -11.83
N VAL A 101 7.87 -10.65 -10.90
CA VAL A 101 8.29 -9.24 -10.84
C VAL A 101 8.84 -8.95 -9.45
N PRO A 102 9.99 -8.25 -9.29
CA PRO A 102 10.55 -7.94 -7.98
C PRO A 102 9.53 -7.25 -7.04
N LEU A 103 9.64 -7.53 -5.73
CA LEU A 103 8.72 -7.04 -4.69
C LEU A 103 8.45 -5.54 -4.79
N VAL A 104 9.51 -4.73 -4.88
CA VAL A 104 9.39 -3.26 -4.90
C VAL A 104 8.65 -2.77 -6.14
N ILE A 105 8.89 -3.41 -7.30
CA ILE A 105 8.22 -3.07 -8.55
C ILE A 105 6.75 -3.50 -8.49
N SER A 106 6.47 -4.71 -8.02
CA SER A 106 5.10 -5.21 -7.84
C SER A 106 4.29 -4.33 -6.91
N PHE A 107 4.86 -3.98 -5.75
CA PHE A 107 4.23 -3.04 -4.83
C PHE A 107 4.00 -1.67 -5.50
N GLY A 108 5.00 -1.14 -6.20
CA GLY A 108 4.91 0.14 -6.90
C GLY A 108 3.84 0.17 -7.98
N ILE A 109 3.68 -0.90 -8.75
CA ILE A 109 2.62 -1.04 -9.76
C ILE A 109 1.25 -0.97 -9.09
N TYR A 110 1.02 -1.77 -8.04
CA TYR A 110 -0.25 -1.73 -7.32
C TYR A 110 -0.50 -0.35 -6.70
N PHE A 111 0.51 0.22 -6.03
CA PHE A 111 0.40 1.50 -5.36
C PHE A 111 0.03 2.64 -6.32
N ILE A 112 0.69 2.71 -7.47
CA ILE A 112 0.48 3.80 -8.44
C ILE A 112 -0.83 3.59 -9.20
N PHE A 113 -1.01 2.42 -9.83
CA PHE A 113 -2.09 2.20 -10.79
C PHE A 113 -3.42 1.80 -10.16
N HIS A 114 -3.41 1.30 -8.93
CA HIS A 114 -4.64 0.95 -8.23
C HIS A 114 -4.92 1.92 -7.07
N HIS A 115 -4.10 1.90 -6.03
CA HIS A 115 -4.34 2.64 -4.79
C HIS A 115 -4.32 4.17 -4.99
N SER A 116 -3.22 4.71 -5.52
CA SER A 116 -3.08 6.16 -5.71
C SER A 116 -4.04 6.72 -6.75
N PHE A 117 -4.29 5.97 -7.82
CA PHE A 117 -5.26 6.39 -8.84
C PHE A 117 -6.67 6.49 -8.29
N LYS A 118 -7.09 5.54 -7.44
CA LYS A 118 -8.37 5.61 -6.74
C LYS A 118 -8.44 6.79 -5.78
N GLY A 119 -7.45 6.97 -4.93
CA GLY A 119 -7.38 8.12 -4.03
C GLY A 119 -7.46 9.46 -4.78
N TRP A 120 -6.77 9.57 -5.92
CA TRP A 120 -6.84 10.73 -6.79
C TRP A 120 -8.27 10.97 -7.35
N SER A 121 -8.94 9.91 -7.80
CA SER A 121 -10.29 9.98 -8.32
C SER A 121 -11.28 10.47 -7.24
N HIS A 122 -11.18 9.92 -6.04
CA HIS A 122 -12.00 10.28 -4.91
C HIS A 122 -11.81 11.76 -4.50
N LEU A 123 -10.57 12.24 -4.47
CA LEU A 123 -10.26 13.65 -4.20
C LEU A 123 -10.84 14.57 -5.28
N ARG A 124 -10.65 14.22 -6.56
CA ARG A 124 -11.16 15.00 -7.69
C ARG A 124 -12.67 15.16 -7.62
N GLU A 125 -13.39 14.05 -7.39
CA GLU A 125 -14.85 14.05 -7.30
C GLU A 125 -15.35 14.85 -6.10
N SER A 126 -14.78 14.63 -4.92
CA SER A 126 -15.22 15.30 -3.69
C SER A 126 -14.92 16.80 -3.69
N LEU A 127 -13.84 17.23 -4.35
CA LEU A 127 -13.49 18.65 -4.47
C LEU A 127 -14.12 19.33 -5.69
N GLY A 128 -14.82 18.58 -6.57
CA GLY A 128 -15.39 19.11 -7.82
C GLY A 128 -14.33 19.70 -8.75
N GLN A 129 -13.09 19.23 -8.67
CA GLN A 129 -11.97 19.79 -9.42
C GLN A 129 -11.63 18.94 -10.65
N ASN A 130 -11.06 19.58 -11.68
CA ASN A 130 -10.47 18.87 -12.80
C ASN A 130 -9.05 18.39 -12.47
N ASN A 131 -8.52 17.43 -13.26
CA ASN A 131 -7.20 16.86 -13.05
C ASN A 131 -6.06 17.89 -13.04
N LEU A 132 -6.15 18.92 -13.89
CA LEU A 132 -5.10 19.93 -13.98
C LEU A 132 -5.05 20.82 -12.72
N THR A 133 -6.21 21.21 -12.21
CA THR A 133 -6.31 22.03 -10.98
C THR A 133 -5.82 21.22 -9.77
N LEU A 134 -6.26 19.97 -9.66
CA LEU A 134 -5.82 19.09 -8.58
C LEU A 134 -4.31 18.84 -8.65
N PHE A 135 -3.75 18.60 -9.84
CA PHE A 135 -2.31 18.46 -10.04
C PHE A 135 -1.54 19.72 -9.63
N LYS A 136 -1.99 20.90 -10.03
CA LYS A 136 -1.37 22.18 -9.64
C LYS A 136 -1.37 22.37 -8.12
N ASN A 137 -2.47 22.00 -7.45
CA ASN A 137 -2.59 22.09 -6.00
C ASN A 137 -1.67 21.08 -5.28
N ALA A 138 -1.46 19.90 -5.86
CA ALA A 138 -0.55 18.90 -5.32
C ALA A 138 0.93 19.18 -5.62
N LEU A 139 1.24 20.02 -6.61
CA LEU A 139 2.58 20.26 -7.12
C LEU A 139 3.60 20.69 -6.03
N PRO A 140 3.29 21.62 -5.10
CA PRO A 140 4.23 22.00 -4.04
C PRO A 140 4.65 20.81 -3.17
N PHE A 141 3.71 19.93 -2.85
CA PHE A 141 3.96 18.73 -2.05
C PHE A 141 4.80 17.70 -2.81
N ASN A 142 4.52 17.51 -4.11
CA ASN A 142 5.28 16.62 -4.97
C ASN A 142 6.72 17.11 -5.16
N ILE A 143 6.94 18.42 -5.34
CA ILE A 143 8.28 19.01 -5.42
C ILE A 143 9.00 18.83 -4.08
N GLY A 144 8.33 19.09 -2.95
CA GLY A 144 8.91 18.87 -1.62
C GLY A 144 9.33 17.42 -1.41
N ALA A 145 8.48 16.47 -1.75
CA ALA A 145 8.78 15.04 -1.67
C ALA A 145 9.96 14.65 -2.56
N PHE A 146 10.04 15.18 -3.79
CA PHE A 146 11.15 14.94 -4.71
C PHE A 146 12.48 15.51 -4.20
N VAL A 147 12.46 16.73 -3.66
CA VAL A 147 13.66 17.35 -3.05
C VAL A 147 14.16 16.51 -1.88
N LEU A 148 13.26 16.04 -1.00
CA LEU A 148 13.62 15.16 0.10
C LEU A 148 14.16 13.81 -0.39
N PHE A 149 13.56 13.23 -1.41
CA PHE A 149 14.06 12.00 -2.04
C PHE A 149 15.52 12.22 -2.52
N LEU A 150 15.79 13.30 -3.26
CA LEU A 150 17.15 13.63 -3.70
C LEU A 150 18.10 13.84 -2.54
N PHE A 151 17.66 14.52 -1.46
CA PHE A 151 18.47 14.73 -0.27
C PHE A 151 18.90 13.40 0.38
N PHE A 152 18.01 12.44 0.51
CA PHE A 152 18.34 11.13 1.09
C PHE A 152 19.23 10.28 0.19
N PHE A 153 19.02 10.28 -1.14
CA PHE A 153 19.73 9.41 -2.03
C PHE A 153 21.01 10.01 -2.65
N LEU A 154 21.14 11.33 -2.68
CA LEU A 154 22.34 12.01 -3.15
C LEU A 154 23.31 12.41 -2.01
N ASN A 155 23.02 12.03 -0.76
CA ASN A 155 23.92 12.28 0.35
C ASN A 155 25.21 11.44 0.21
N PRO A 156 26.36 12.07 -0.11
CA PRO A 156 27.61 11.33 -0.38
C PRO A 156 28.26 10.73 0.86
N GLN A 157 27.79 11.09 2.06
CA GLN A 157 28.37 10.65 3.33
C GLN A 157 27.64 9.44 3.94
N GLY A 158 26.46 9.09 3.43
CA GLY A 158 25.69 7.94 3.89
C GLY A 158 25.95 6.70 3.04
N SER A 159 26.03 5.52 3.67
CA SER A 159 25.94 4.28 2.92
C SER A 159 24.53 4.16 2.29
N LEU A 160 24.39 3.38 1.22
CA LEU A 160 23.08 3.10 0.60
C LEU A 160 22.08 2.56 1.63
N GLU A 161 22.56 1.72 2.54
CA GLU A 161 21.77 1.14 3.64
C GLU A 161 21.24 2.21 4.59
N THR A 162 22.12 3.10 5.07
CA THR A 162 21.74 4.20 5.97
C THR A 162 20.72 5.13 5.30
N ASN A 163 20.96 5.51 4.05
CA ASN A 163 20.07 6.41 3.31
C ASN A 163 18.71 5.75 3.06
N THR A 164 18.69 4.46 2.73
CA THR A 164 17.45 3.68 2.55
C THR A 164 16.68 3.58 3.86
N SER A 165 17.36 3.28 4.97
CA SER A 165 16.71 3.20 6.30
C SER A 165 16.09 4.54 6.71
N LEU A 166 16.82 5.64 6.57
CA LEU A 166 16.30 6.99 6.86
C LEU A 166 15.10 7.35 5.99
N PHE A 167 15.14 6.98 4.71
CA PHE A 167 14.03 7.20 3.78
C PHE A 167 12.76 6.43 4.20
N PHE A 168 12.91 5.16 4.60
CA PHE A 168 11.76 4.38 5.10
C PHE A 168 11.20 4.91 6.42
N VAL A 169 12.05 5.34 7.35
CA VAL A 169 11.61 6.01 8.59
C VAL A 169 10.82 7.28 8.24
N PHE A 170 11.34 8.10 7.33
CA PHE A 170 10.68 9.31 6.87
C PHE A 170 9.31 9.01 6.23
N ILE A 171 9.23 8.05 5.30
CA ILE A 171 7.95 7.64 4.70
C ILE A 171 6.97 7.16 5.78
N SER A 172 7.43 6.37 6.75
CA SER A 172 6.58 5.88 7.84
C SER A 172 6.03 7.03 8.69
N CYS A 173 6.86 8.04 8.97
CA CYS A 173 6.43 9.23 9.73
C CYS A 173 5.39 10.08 8.98
N ILE A 174 5.51 10.20 7.65
CA ILE A 174 4.53 10.94 6.82
C ILE A 174 3.26 10.12 6.62
N SER A 175 3.38 8.80 6.51
CA SER A 175 2.22 7.93 6.28
C SER A 175 1.21 7.99 7.42
N PHE A 176 1.63 8.13 8.66
CA PHE A 176 0.73 8.22 9.80
C PHE A 176 -0.27 9.39 9.70
N PRO A 177 0.16 10.66 9.59
CA PRO A 177 -0.76 11.78 9.43
C PRO A 177 -1.54 11.71 8.12
N HIS A 178 -0.93 11.21 7.02
CA HIS A 178 -1.63 10.99 5.75
C HIS A 178 -2.81 10.04 5.92
N ILE A 179 -2.62 8.87 6.50
CA ILE A 179 -3.67 7.87 6.71
C ILE A 179 -4.78 8.44 7.60
N PHE A 180 -4.43 9.16 8.66
CA PHE A 180 -5.42 9.82 9.53
C PHE A 180 -6.25 10.86 8.78
N CYS A 181 -5.62 11.69 7.95
CA CYS A 181 -6.31 12.67 7.12
C CYS A 181 -7.24 11.99 6.10
N MET A 182 -6.78 10.93 5.45
CA MET A 182 -7.58 10.18 4.48
C MET A 182 -8.75 9.46 5.14
N HIS A 183 -8.55 8.85 6.30
CA HIS A 183 -9.66 8.27 7.06
C HIS A 183 -10.74 9.30 7.39
N ARG A 184 -10.34 10.49 7.88
CA ARG A 184 -11.27 11.58 8.16
C ARG A 184 -11.99 12.05 6.88
N PHE A 185 -11.27 12.14 5.78
CA PHE A 185 -11.83 12.47 4.46
C PHE A 185 -12.93 11.48 4.04
N TYR A 186 -12.66 10.16 4.11
CA TYR A 186 -13.66 9.14 3.79
C TYR A 186 -14.84 9.12 4.75
N ALA A 187 -14.62 9.38 6.03
CA ALA A 187 -15.69 9.49 7.01
C ALA A 187 -16.64 10.67 6.72
N LEU A 188 -16.13 11.79 6.19
CA LEU A 188 -16.94 12.93 5.77
C LEU A 188 -17.67 12.66 4.45
N ARG A 189 -16.98 12.03 3.48
CA ARG A 189 -17.57 11.66 2.18
C ARG A 189 -18.78 10.74 2.32
N LYS A 190 -18.77 9.81 3.27
CA LYS A 190 -19.91 8.91 3.56
C LYS A 190 -21.14 9.61 4.14
N LYS A 191 -21.01 10.85 4.59
CA LYS A 191 -22.10 11.63 5.17
C LYS A 191 -22.74 12.62 4.17
N MET A 192 -22.12 12.82 3.02
CA MET A 192 -22.64 13.64 1.91
C MET A 192 -23.48 12.80 0.96
#